data_4d430d02df29227fd5bd0a26b26bd86e
#
_entry.id   4d430d02df29227fd5bd0a26b26bd86e
#
_cell.length_a   1.000
_cell.length_b   1.000
_cell.length_c   1.000
_cell.angle_alpha   90.00
_cell.angle_beta   90.00
_cell.angle_gamma   90.00
#
_symmetry.space_group_name_H-M   'P 1'
#
loop_
_entity.id
_entity.type
_entity.pdbx_description
1 polymer ?
#
loop_
_entity_poly.entity_id
_entity_poly.type
_entity_poly.pdbx_seq_one_letter_code
_entity_poly.pdbx_strand_id
1 'polypeptide(L)'
;MDKRRIFGVLALAVITAVTAGVASPQMAAQRQETAEYQAPLEAAPVAQVEGETLSPNGRFQVRTAGKSEMYVSGYVVPEFLQIVDTETGELLWQDQGALWQSARWSPANNLVAIAYGGRTWTQVKVISTACWISWDFTLPDGSPIPEYTFLPEDWCRWADDIHADIT
;
A
#
# COMPACT_ATOMS: atom_id res chain seq x y z
N MET A 1 56.42 18.96 -37.98
CA MET A 1 56.03 17.54 -37.94
C MET A 1 54.53 17.44 -37.95
N ASP A 2 53.98 17.24 -39.13
CA ASP A 2 52.53 17.32 -39.40
C ASP A 2 51.99 15.91 -39.59
N LYS A 3 51.05 15.50 -38.74
CA LYS A 3 50.38 14.21 -38.83
C LYS A 3 48.93 14.43 -39.23
N ARG A 4 48.67 14.41 -40.55
CA ARG A 4 47.35 14.35 -41.15
C ARG A 4 46.68 13.00 -40.77
N ARG A 5 45.54 13.06 -40.09
CA ARG A 5 44.65 11.92 -39.90
C ARG A 5 43.63 11.91 -41.05
N ILE A 6 43.63 10.86 -41.81
CA ILE A 6 42.66 10.54 -42.86
C ILE A 6 41.42 9.94 -42.17
N PHE A 7 40.26 10.61 -42.31
CA PHE A 7 38.99 10.04 -41.91
C PHE A 7 38.41 9.28 -43.11
N GLY A 8 38.33 7.95 -43.00
CA GLY A 8 37.61 7.14 -43.95
C GLY A 8 36.09 7.16 -43.62
N VAL A 9 35.31 7.68 -44.54
CA VAL A 9 33.84 7.60 -44.46
C VAL A 9 33.42 6.23 -45.01
N LEU A 10 32.93 5.36 -44.12
CA LEU A 10 32.32 4.09 -44.48
C LEU A 10 30.83 4.34 -44.71
N ALA A 11 30.42 4.35 -45.95
CA ALA A 11 29.01 4.42 -46.33
C ALA A 11 28.37 3.03 -46.13
N LEU A 12 27.55 2.92 -45.07
CA LEU A 12 26.76 1.73 -44.82
C LEU A 12 25.45 1.83 -45.59
N ALA A 13 25.30 1.07 -46.68
CA ALA A 13 24.03 0.96 -47.37
C ALA A 13 23.05 0.15 -46.55
N VAL A 14 22.02 0.79 -46.00
CA VAL A 14 20.89 0.14 -45.33
C VAL A 14 19.95 -0.38 -46.39
N ILE A 15 19.95 -1.67 -46.66
CA ILE A 15 18.91 -2.35 -47.42
C ILE A 15 17.69 -2.49 -46.52
N THR A 16 16.69 -1.64 -46.73
CA THR A 16 15.36 -1.81 -46.12
C THR A 16 14.61 -2.91 -46.87
N ALA A 17 14.71 -4.14 -46.35
CA ALA A 17 13.79 -5.20 -46.74
C ALA A 17 12.44 -4.93 -46.07
N VAL A 18 11.47 -4.46 -46.83
CA VAL A 18 10.06 -4.41 -46.41
C VAL A 18 9.54 -5.83 -46.44
N THR A 19 9.72 -6.56 -45.33
CA THR A 19 8.96 -7.79 -45.10
C THR A 19 7.59 -7.37 -44.57
N ALA A 20 6.58 -7.54 -45.41
CA ALA A 20 5.18 -7.53 -44.96
C ALA A 20 5.03 -8.71 -43.99
N GLY A 21 5.31 -8.44 -42.70
CA GLY A 21 5.15 -9.40 -41.64
C GLY A 21 3.67 -9.62 -41.41
N VAL A 22 3.18 -10.79 -41.84
CA VAL A 22 1.93 -11.33 -41.36
C VAL A 22 2.07 -11.45 -39.83
N ALA A 23 1.38 -10.59 -39.07
CA ALA A 23 1.42 -10.63 -37.62
C ALA A 23 0.97 -12.01 -37.16
N SER A 24 1.87 -12.75 -36.49
CA SER A 24 1.59 -14.07 -35.97
C SER A 24 0.35 -13.97 -35.05
N PRO A 25 -0.59 -14.94 -35.16
CA PRO A 25 -1.76 -14.97 -34.26
C PRO A 25 -1.39 -14.99 -32.76
N GLN A 26 -0.18 -15.45 -32.44
CA GLN A 26 0.37 -15.39 -31.08
C GLN A 26 0.62 -13.95 -30.54
N MET A 27 1.01 -12.99 -31.40
CA MET A 27 1.16 -11.59 -30.97
C MET A 27 -0.18 -10.89 -30.71
N ALA A 28 -1.23 -11.30 -31.43
CA ALA A 28 -2.58 -10.79 -31.18
C ALA A 28 -3.14 -11.35 -29.88
N ALA A 29 -2.92 -12.63 -29.57
CA ALA A 29 -3.30 -13.27 -28.33
C ALA A 29 -2.59 -12.65 -27.11
N GLN A 30 -1.28 -12.39 -27.23
CA GLN A 30 -0.52 -11.73 -26.13
C GLN A 30 -0.99 -10.27 -25.90
N ARG A 31 -1.42 -9.54 -26.92
CA ARG A 31 -1.99 -8.19 -26.73
C ARG A 31 -3.39 -8.22 -26.10
N GLN A 32 -4.18 -9.23 -26.39
CA GLN A 32 -5.47 -9.41 -25.74
C GLN A 32 -5.31 -9.81 -24.27
N GLU A 33 -4.37 -10.69 -23.97
CA GLU A 33 -4.08 -11.13 -22.59
C GLU A 33 -3.59 -9.99 -21.69
N THR A 34 -2.74 -9.08 -22.22
CA THR A 34 -2.31 -7.88 -21.48
C THR A 34 -3.40 -6.83 -21.34
N ALA A 35 -4.30 -6.67 -22.31
CA ALA A 35 -5.42 -5.73 -22.24
C ALA A 35 -6.53 -6.22 -21.28
N GLU A 36 -6.76 -7.53 -21.23
CA GLU A 36 -7.76 -8.14 -20.34
C GLU A 36 -7.33 -8.12 -18.87
N TYR A 37 -6.02 -8.12 -18.60
CA TYR A 37 -5.47 -8.02 -17.25
C TYR A 37 -5.39 -6.58 -16.71
N GLN A 38 -5.38 -5.57 -17.57
CA GLN A 38 -5.36 -4.16 -17.16
C GLN A 38 -6.76 -3.59 -16.85
N ALA A 39 -7.80 -4.08 -17.51
CA ALA A 39 -9.17 -3.62 -17.27
C ALA A 39 -9.67 -3.83 -15.81
N PRO A 40 -9.35 -4.93 -15.11
CA PRO A 40 -9.71 -5.10 -13.70
C PRO A 40 -9.04 -4.12 -12.76
N LEU A 41 -7.83 -3.66 -13.06
CA LEU A 41 -7.05 -2.79 -12.18
C LEU A 41 -7.64 -1.37 -12.09
N GLU A 42 -8.12 -0.82 -13.22
CA GLU A 42 -8.72 0.52 -13.23
C GLU A 42 -10.08 0.57 -12.53
N ALA A 43 -10.86 -0.52 -12.60
CA ALA A 43 -12.17 -0.64 -11.98
C ALA A 43 -12.15 -1.23 -10.57
N ALA A 44 -11.02 -1.79 -10.12
CA ALA A 44 -10.93 -2.45 -8.83
C ALA A 44 -11.07 -1.44 -7.66
N PRO A 45 -11.80 -1.80 -6.60
CA PRO A 45 -11.89 -0.96 -5.42
C PRO A 45 -10.54 -0.90 -4.69
N VAL A 46 -10.25 0.26 -4.11
CA VAL A 46 -9.11 0.42 -3.19
C VAL A 46 -9.50 -0.16 -1.84
N ALA A 47 -8.61 -0.95 -1.22
CA ALA A 47 -8.82 -1.47 0.12
C ALA A 47 -9.01 -0.32 1.11
N GLN A 48 -10.01 -0.41 1.97
CA GLN A 48 -10.39 0.61 2.94
C GLN A 48 -10.05 0.18 4.37
N VAL A 49 -10.02 1.13 5.29
CA VAL A 49 -9.87 0.84 6.72
C VAL A 49 -11.17 0.26 7.25
N GLU A 50 -11.06 -0.83 7.99
CA GLU A 50 -12.16 -1.47 8.71
C GLU A 50 -12.20 -1.02 10.18
N GLY A 51 -13.34 -1.22 10.83
CA GLY A 51 -13.54 -0.94 12.25
C GLY A 51 -13.76 0.54 12.55
N GLU A 52 -13.09 1.04 13.59
CA GLU A 52 -13.31 2.40 14.11
C GLU A 52 -12.48 3.42 13.35
N THR A 53 -12.96 3.85 12.18
CA THR A 53 -12.24 4.83 11.35
C THR A 53 -12.21 6.23 11.95
N LEU A 54 -13.23 6.63 12.74
CA LEU A 54 -13.28 7.90 13.46
C LEU A 54 -12.95 7.71 14.94
N SER A 55 -12.20 8.63 15.50
CA SER A 55 -12.00 8.69 16.95
C SER A 55 -13.34 8.94 17.67
N PRO A 56 -13.52 8.51 18.94
CA PRO A 56 -14.75 8.71 19.71
C PRO A 56 -15.24 10.16 19.77
N ASN A 57 -14.34 11.13 19.78
CA ASN A 57 -14.70 12.57 19.73
C ASN A 57 -14.91 13.11 18.30
N GLY A 58 -14.76 12.27 17.27
CA GLY A 58 -14.92 12.63 15.85
C GLY A 58 -13.81 13.50 15.27
N ARG A 59 -12.79 13.86 16.05
CA ARG A 59 -11.75 14.81 15.62
C ARG A 59 -10.71 14.19 14.68
N PHE A 60 -10.40 12.90 14.82
CA PHE A 60 -9.38 12.24 14.04
C PHE A 60 -9.97 11.13 13.19
N GLN A 61 -9.43 10.96 11.99
CA GLN A 61 -9.86 9.90 11.08
C GLN A 61 -8.67 9.07 10.59
N VAL A 62 -8.77 7.76 10.72
CA VAL A 62 -7.91 6.81 10.01
C VAL A 62 -8.50 6.55 8.63
N ARG A 63 -7.71 6.73 7.59
CA ARG A 63 -8.14 6.53 6.20
C ARG A 63 -7.03 5.98 5.33
N THR A 64 -7.40 5.49 4.17
CA THR A 64 -6.45 5.16 3.09
C THR A 64 -6.36 6.31 2.09
N ALA A 65 -5.22 6.46 1.44
CA ALA A 65 -5.00 7.46 0.41
C ALA A 65 -4.09 6.92 -0.71
N GLY A 66 -4.27 7.48 -1.90
CA GLY A 66 -3.54 7.06 -3.08
C GLY A 66 -3.96 5.68 -3.60
N LYS A 67 -3.40 5.30 -4.74
CA LYS A 67 -3.54 3.98 -5.36
C LYS A 67 -2.15 3.51 -5.75
N SER A 68 -1.70 2.40 -5.19
CA SER A 68 -0.48 1.76 -5.67
C SER A 68 -0.75 0.98 -6.96
N GLU A 69 0.32 0.54 -7.61
CA GLU A 69 0.22 -0.38 -8.75
C GLU A 69 -0.06 -1.83 -8.33
N MET A 70 -0.12 -2.09 -7.03
CA MET A 70 -0.30 -3.43 -6.47
C MET A 70 -1.79 -3.79 -6.43
N TYR A 71 -2.12 -4.88 -7.11
CA TYR A 71 -3.45 -5.48 -7.11
C TYR A 71 -3.40 -6.88 -6.50
N VAL A 72 -4.18 -7.09 -5.44
CA VAL A 72 -4.16 -8.34 -4.68
C VAL A 72 -5.60 -8.71 -4.26
N SER A 73 -5.99 -9.94 -4.53
CA SER A 73 -7.27 -10.52 -4.06
C SER A 73 -8.52 -9.68 -4.42
N GLY A 74 -8.52 -9.01 -5.56
CA GLY A 74 -9.66 -8.21 -6.02
C GLY A 74 -9.63 -6.74 -5.64
N TYR A 75 -8.59 -6.29 -4.92
CA TYR A 75 -8.43 -4.90 -4.45
C TYR A 75 -7.13 -4.29 -4.92
N VAL A 76 -7.16 -2.98 -5.15
CA VAL A 76 -5.95 -2.16 -5.27
C VAL A 76 -5.47 -1.84 -3.87
N VAL A 77 -4.19 -2.11 -3.60
CA VAL A 77 -3.57 -1.72 -2.32
C VAL A 77 -3.44 -0.19 -2.29
N PRO A 78 -3.89 0.50 -1.22
CA PRO A 78 -3.66 1.93 -1.10
C PRO A 78 -2.17 2.24 -1.01
N GLU A 79 -1.77 3.42 -1.45
CA GLU A 79 -0.38 3.87 -1.32
C GLU A 79 -0.05 4.19 0.15
N PHE A 80 -1.00 4.81 0.85
CA PHE A 80 -0.83 5.27 2.22
C PHE A 80 -1.98 4.87 3.13
N LEU A 81 -1.63 4.64 4.39
CA LEU A 81 -2.50 4.63 5.55
C LEU A 81 -2.24 5.92 6.33
N GLN A 82 -3.28 6.70 6.62
CA GLN A 82 -3.16 8.04 7.16
C GLN A 82 -4.06 8.26 8.37
N ILE A 83 -3.62 9.13 9.28
CA ILE A 83 -4.48 9.77 10.27
C ILE A 83 -4.53 11.26 9.95
N VAL A 84 -5.73 11.79 9.87
CA VAL A 84 -5.97 13.20 9.58
C VAL A 84 -6.85 13.85 10.66
N ASP A 85 -6.65 15.12 10.89
CA ASP A 85 -7.61 15.96 11.64
C ASP A 85 -8.81 16.22 10.74
N THR A 86 -10.02 15.91 11.21
CA THR A 86 -11.25 16.02 10.41
C THR A 86 -11.70 17.45 10.21
N GLU A 87 -11.30 18.36 11.08
CA GLU A 87 -11.69 19.77 11.03
C GLU A 87 -10.79 20.56 10.07
N THR A 88 -9.47 20.33 10.14
CA THR A 88 -8.48 21.07 9.34
C THR A 88 -8.05 20.34 8.07
N GLY A 89 -8.24 19.01 8.02
CA GLY A 89 -7.71 18.14 6.97
C GLY A 89 -6.20 17.90 7.07
N GLU A 90 -5.57 18.36 8.16
CA GLU A 90 -4.12 18.19 8.37
C GLU A 90 -3.74 16.74 8.47
N LEU A 91 -2.65 16.35 7.79
CA LEU A 91 -2.05 15.05 7.90
C LEU A 91 -1.22 14.99 9.20
N LEU A 92 -1.63 14.12 10.12
CA LEU A 92 -1.04 14.00 11.46
C LEU A 92 -0.05 12.82 11.56
N TRP A 93 -0.37 11.73 10.86
CA TRP A 93 0.48 10.53 10.80
C TRP A 93 0.27 9.80 9.49
N GLN A 94 1.30 9.11 9.01
CA GLN A 94 1.25 8.33 7.78
C GLN A 94 2.18 7.13 7.84
N ASP A 95 1.74 6.03 7.24
CA ASP A 95 2.54 4.84 6.94
C ASP A 95 2.18 4.29 5.56
N GLN A 96 2.87 3.25 5.13
CA GLN A 96 2.56 2.53 3.91
C GLN A 96 1.17 1.89 4.01
N GLY A 97 0.41 1.95 2.94
CA GLY A 97 -0.87 1.25 2.83
C GLY A 97 -0.69 -0.26 2.73
N ALA A 98 -1.76 -1.00 3.04
CA ALA A 98 -1.76 -2.45 3.07
C ALA A 98 -3.00 -3.03 2.39
N LEU A 99 -3.02 -4.35 2.19
CA LEU A 99 -4.16 -5.05 1.60
C LEU A 99 -5.40 -4.98 2.49
N TRP A 100 -5.19 -5.01 3.79
CA TRP A 100 -6.23 -4.84 4.79
C TRP A 100 -5.69 -4.01 5.96
N GLN A 101 -6.53 -3.23 6.58
CA GLN A 101 -6.24 -2.42 7.76
C GLN A 101 -7.48 -2.25 8.63
N SER A 102 -7.28 -2.25 9.93
CA SER A 102 -8.33 -2.07 10.93
C SER A 102 -7.84 -1.17 12.06
N ALA A 103 -8.72 -0.29 12.56
CA ALA A 103 -8.39 0.66 13.62
C ALA A 103 -9.28 0.46 14.84
N ARG A 104 -8.71 0.73 16.03
CA ARG A 104 -9.40 0.73 17.33
C ARG A 104 -8.88 1.89 18.17
N TRP A 105 -9.76 2.79 18.54
CA TRP A 105 -9.44 3.97 19.35
C TRP A 105 -9.57 3.69 20.85
N SER A 106 -8.68 4.25 21.66
CA SER A 106 -8.88 4.28 23.10
C SER A 106 -10.07 5.21 23.47
N PRO A 107 -10.78 4.94 24.58
CA PRO A 107 -11.98 5.69 24.94
C PRO A 107 -11.75 7.21 25.06
N ALA A 108 -10.61 7.63 25.62
CA ALA A 108 -10.27 9.06 25.74
C ALA A 108 -9.59 9.66 24.51
N ASN A 109 -9.46 8.92 23.40
CA ASN A 109 -8.79 9.33 22.17
C ASN A 109 -7.28 9.59 22.31
N ASN A 110 -6.64 9.09 23.35
CA ASN A 110 -5.22 9.31 23.60
C ASN A 110 -4.33 8.42 22.73
N LEU A 111 -4.85 7.26 22.35
CA LEU A 111 -4.17 6.25 21.57
C LEU A 111 -5.10 5.72 20.47
N VAL A 112 -4.50 5.26 19.40
CA VAL A 112 -5.15 4.40 18.41
C VAL A 112 -4.26 3.20 18.13
N ALA A 113 -4.84 2.02 18.15
CA ALA A 113 -4.21 0.79 17.69
C ALA A 113 -4.63 0.56 16.23
N ILE A 114 -3.68 0.33 15.35
CA ILE A 114 -3.93 0.02 13.94
C ILE A 114 -3.26 -1.30 13.61
N ALA A 115 -4.05 -2.26 13.16
CA ALA A 115 -3.59 -3.50 12.58
C ALA A 115 -3.68 -3.40 11.06
N TYR A 116 -2.66 -3.82 10.35
CA TYR A 116 -2.63 -3.80 8.89
C TYR A 116 -1.69 -4.88 8.37
N GLY A 117 -1.92 -5.29 7.12
CA GLY A 117 -1.11 -6.37 6.59
C GLY A 117 -1.37 -6.70 5.12
N GLY A 118 -0.56 -7.63 4.64
CA GLY A 118 -0.66 -8.25 3.34
C GLY A 118 -1.23 -9.67 3.42
N ARG A 119 -0.90 -10.49 2.42
CA ARG A 119 -1.29 -11.92 2.42
C ARG A 119 -0.43 -12.77 3.35
N THR A 120 0.78 -12.32 3.65
CA THR A 120 1.83 -13.11 4.33
C THR A 120 2.42 -12.41 5.53
N TRP A 121 1.93 -11.24 5.90
CA TRP A 121 2.45 -10.47 7.02
C TRP A 121 1.35 -9.67 7.69
N THR A 122 1.49 -9.45 8.98
CA THR A 122 0.63 -8.64 9.83
C THR A 122 1.50 -7.77 10.72
N GLN A 123 1.10 -6.53 10.89
CA GLN A 123 1.72 -5.59 11.80
C GLN A 123 0.65 -4.86 12.61
N VAL A 124 0.96 -4.58 13.87
CA VAL A 124 0.13 -3.74 14.72
C VAL A 124 0.98 -2.59 15.23
N LYS A 125 0.45 -1.38 15.11
CA LYS A 125 1.05 -0.17 15.68
C LYS A 125 0.10 0.46 16.67
N VAL A 126 0.67 1.01 17.73
CA VAL A 126 -0.04 1.90 18.65
C VAL A 126 0.50 3.30 18.44
N ILE A 127 -0.38 4.27 18.24
CA ILE A 127 -0.04 5.65 17.90
C ILE A 127 -0.60 6.59 18.97
N SER A 128 0.24 7.47 19.50
CA SER A 128 -0.18 8.51 20.45
C SER A 128 -0.75 9.72 19.71
N THR A 129 -1.93 10.19 20.10
CA THR A 129 -2.53 11.41 19.54
C THR A 129 -1.88 12.68 20.08
N ALA A 130 -1.12 12.60 21.16
CA ALA A 130 -0.45 13.76 21.76
C ALA A 130 0.77 14.23 20.95
N CYS A 131 1.46 13.31 20.28
CA CYS A 131 2.70 13.61 19.58
C CYS A 131 2.84 12.89 18.20
N TRP A 132 1.86 12.09 17.83
CA TRP A 132 1.81 11.32 16.57
C TRP A 132 3.02 10.39 16.36
N ILE A 133 3.59 9.91 17.46
CA ILE A 133 4.62 8.87 17.46
C ILE A 133 3.94 7.52 17.51
N SER A 134 4.43 6.57 16.72
CA SER A 134 3.97 5.19 16.68
C SER A 134 5.00 4.24 17.26
N TRP A 135 4.52 3.17 17.88
CA TRP A 135 5.31 2.02 18.34
C TRP A 135 4.79 0.76 17.68
N ASP A 136 5.69 -0.09 17.24
CA ASP A 136 5.36 -1.44 16.78
C ASP A 136 4.97 -2.29 17.99
N PHE A 137 3.85 -3.00 17.89
CA PHE A 137 3.48 -3.99 18.87
C PHE A 137 4.36 -5.23 18.70
N THR A 138 4.90 -5.71 19.80
CA THR A 138 5.64 -6.96 19.90
C THR A 138 5.00 -7.89 20.90
N LEU A 139 5.21 -9.20 20.76
CA LEU A 139 4.80 -10.18 21.74
C LEU A 139 5.57 -9.96 23.06
N PRO A 140 5.12 -10.54 24.19
CA PRO A 140 5.77 -10.36 25.51
C PRO A 140 7.24 -10.75 25.56
N ASP A 141 7.69 -11.62 24.67
CA ASP A 141 9.10 -12.02 24.51
C ASP A 141 9.91 -11.06 23.62
N GLY A 142 9.29 -9.99 23.12
CA GLY A 142 9.90 -9.00 22.22
C GLY A 142 9.92 -9.42 20.75
N SER A 143 9.38 -10.57 20.41
CA SER A 143 9.27 -10.99 19.01
C SER A 143 8.17 -10.23 18.26
N PRO A 144 8.29 -10.05 16.93
CA PRO A 144 7.22 -9.49 16.13
C PRO A 144 6.02 -10.46 16.07
N ILE A 145 4.85 -9.94 15.69
CA ILE A 145 3.68 -10.77 15.39
C ILE A 145 4.07 -11.78 14.30
N PRO A 146 3.77 -13.08 14.47
CA PRO A 146 4.11 -14.09 13.47
C PRO A 146 3.51 -13.77 12.11
N GLU A 147 4.24 -14.08 11.05
CA GLU A 147 3.72 -14.04 9.67
C GLU A 147 2.46 -14.92 9.56
N TYR A 148 1.55 -14.55 8.64
CA TYR A 148 0.26 -15.24 8.44
C TYR A 148 -0.74 -15.18 9.61
N THR A 149 -0.53 -14.29 10.57
CA THR A 149 -1.50 -14.09 11.65
C THR A 149 -2.73 -13.38 11.10
N PHE A 150 -3.89 -14.03 11.20
CA PHE A 150 -5.18 -13.41 10.98
C PHE A 150 -5.70 -12.92 12.32
N LEU A 151 -5.88 -11.63 12.44
CA LEU A 151 -6.46 -11.06 13.65
C LEU A 151 -7.99 -11.22 13.62
N PRO A 152 -8.62 -11.63 14.73
CA PRO A 152 -10.08 -11.71 14.83
C PRO A 152 -10.71 -10.32 14.76
N GLU A 153 -12.03 -10.24 14.58
CA GLU A 153 -12.75 -8.96 14.52
C GLU A 153 -12.53 -8.11 15.79
N ASP A 154 -12.41 -8.76 16.94
CA ASP A 154 -12.18 -8.16 18.26
C ASP A 154 -10.70 -8.21 18.70
N TRP A 155 -9.78 -8.15 17.74
CA TRP A 155 -8.32 -8.28 17.98
C TRP A 155 -7.74 -7.29 18.99
N CYS A 156 -8.40 -6.15 19.22
CA CYS A 156 -7.98 -5.14 20.20
C CYS A 156 -9.18 -4.71 21.03
N ARG A 157 -9.03 -4.82 22.35
CA ARG A 157 -10.01 -4.35 23.33
C ARG A 157 -9.31 -3.42 24.31
N TRP A 158 -9.72 -2.17 24.34
CA TRP A 158 -9.23 -1.20 25.34
C TRP A 158 -9.85 -1.49 26.70
N ALA A 159 -9.02 -1.79 27.68
CA ALA A 159 -9.44 -1.92 29.09
C ALA A 159 -9.62 -0.55 29.76
N ASP A 160 -8.80 0.43 29.34
CA ASP A 160 -8.85 1.84 29.71
C ASP A 160 -8.18 2.67 28.61
N ASP A 161 -7.82 3.94 28.92
CA ASP A 161 -7.26 4.88 27.95
C ASP A 161 -5.82 4.59 27.51
N ILE A 162 -5.14 3.69 28.18
CA ILE A 162 -3.71 3.38 27.96
C ILE A 162 -3.40 1.88 27.93
N HIS A 163 -4.34 1.02 28.32
CA HIS A 163 -4.17 -0.43 28.31
C HIS A 163 -5.13 -1.09 27.32
N ALA A 164 -4.60 -1.90 26.44
CA ALA A 164 -5.36 -2.71 25.52
C ALA A 164 -4.93 -4.18 25.58
N ASP A 165 -5.91 -5.08 25.51
CA ASP A 165 -5.69 -6.48 25.24
C ASP A 165 -5.67 -6.68 23.72
N ILE A 166 -4.58 -7.21 23.19
CA ILE A 166 -4.44 -7.57 21.77
C ILE A 166 -4.34 -9.09 21.69
N THR A 167 -5.27 -9.68 20.94
CA THR A 167 -5.45 -11.14 20.83
C THR A 167 -5.26 -11.63 19.40
#